data_5cc425d804f63eae8b84bd0fe4cbdef2
#
_entry.id   5cc425d804f63eae8b84bd0fe4cbdef2
#
_cell.length_a   1.000
_cell.length_b   1.000
_cell.length_c   1.000
_cell.angle_alpha   90.00
_cell.angle_beta   90.00
_cell.angle_gamma   90.00
#
_symmetry.space_group_name_H-M   'P 1'
#
loop_
_entity.id
_entity.type
_entity.pdbx_description
1 polymer ?
#
loop_
_entity_poly.entity_id
_entity_poly.type
_entity_poly.pdbx_seq_one_letter_code
_entity_poly.pdbx_strand_id
1 'polypeptide(L)'
;MMSPNWFIAEEQISKHNCIWTGEVSLDTLDYYRKFVGETSNNYNLAGHLERQIRIEDMPETVKEDIMSHFYRQEVQRYMKTQKDTSHPLLPIGLESVWINYQKKHEFNPMHNHGGLFSFVIFINVPYDLEEEDKFFPEKKDPKTSRLCFVMNSPMGVPEELAI
;
A
#
# COMPACT_ATOMS: atom_id res chain seq x y z
N MET A 1 3.76 17.59 -1.21
CA MET A 1 3.82 16.67 -2.37
C MET A 1 4.55 15.42 -1.95
N MET A 2 3.90 14.25 -1.99
CA MET A 2 4.58 12.98 -1.67
C MET A 2 5.66 12.68 -2.72
N SER A 3 6.80 12.19 -2.27
CA SER A 3 7.83 11.67 -3.18
C SER A 3 7.24 10.52 -4.01
N PRO A 4 7.51 10.43 -5.32
CA PRO A 4 6.91 9.40 -6.18
C PRO A 4 7.41 7.96 -5.89
N ASN A 5 8.25 7.78 -4.90
CA ASN A 5 8.77 6.48 -4.46
C ASN A 5 8.29 6.07 -3.05
N TRP A 6 7.22 6.67 -2.57
CA TRP A 6 6.68 6.31 -1.28
C TRP A 6 6.08 4.91 -1.27
N PHE A 7 6.47 4.17 -0.25
CA PHE A 7 5.97 2.85 0.10
C PHE A 7 5.16 2.97 1.38
N ILE A 8 3.93 2.51 1.35
CA ILE A 8 3.05 2.45 2.51
C ILE A 8 2.62 1.02 2.70
N ALA A 9 2.75 0.51 3.90
CA ALA A 9 2.34 -0.85 4.23
C ALA A 9 1.56 -0.91 5.54
N GLU A 10 0.66 -1.86 5.60
CA GLU A 10 -0.19 -2.15 6.74
C GLU A 10 -0.04 -3.60 7.17
N GLU A 11 0.02 -3.83 8.47
CA GLU A 11 -0.06 -5.16 9.05
C GLU A 11 -1.52 -5.56 9.29
N GLN A 12 -1.97 -6.66 8.67
CA GLN A 12 -3.37 -7.09 8.67
C GLN A 12 -3.79 -7.93 9.90
N ILE A 13 -2.85 -8.56 10.59
CA ILE A 13 -3.15 -9.59 11.61
C ILE A 13 -2.93 -9.10 13.04
N SER A 14 -2.22 -8.00 13.23
CA SER A 14 -1.93 -7.47 14.54
C SER A 14 -3.16 -6.89 15.23
N LYS A 15 -3.30 -7.11 16.53
CA LYS A 15 -4.30 -6.41 17.35
C LYS A 15 -4.06 -4.90 17.42
N HIS A 16 -2.89 -4.47 17.00
CA HIS A 16 -2.47 -3.09 16.89
C HIS A 16 -1.99 -2.90 15.46
N ASN A 17 -2.89 -2.51 14.56
CA ASN A 17 -2.55 -2.19 13.20
C ASN A 17 -1.37 -1.23 13.18
N CYS A 18 -0.31 -1.61 12.46
CA CYS A 18 0.86 -0.79 12.26
C CYS A 18 0.91 -0.35 10.81
N ILE A 19 0.90 0.96 10.59
CA ILE A 19 1.16 1.55 9.28
C ILE A 19 2.55 2.15 9.34
N TRP A 20 3.37 1.85 8.35
CA TRP A 20 4.70 2.46 8.20
C TRP A 20 4.93 2.90 6.77
N THR A 21 5.82 3.82 6.61
CA THR A 21 6.19 4.40 5.32
C THR A 21 7.67 4.21 5.05
N GLY A 22 8.04 4.21 3.79
CA GLY A 22 9.41 4.08 3.35
C GLY A 22 9.56 4.53 1.90
N GLU A 23 10.71 4.30 1.34
CA GLU A 23 11.01 4.58 -0.06
C GLU A 23 11.52 3.31 -0.72
N VAL A 24 11.00 3.01 -1.91
CA VAL A 24 11.54 1.96 -2.77
C VAL A 24 12.67 2.51 -3.65
N SER A 25 13.52 1.63 -4.16
CA SER A 25 14.60 2.00 -5.05
C SER A 25 14.10 2.59 -6.38
N LEU A 26 14.94 3.35 -7.05
CA LEU A 26 14.64 3.86 -8.39
C LEU A 26 14.45 2.72 -9.40
N ASP A 27 15.21 1.63 -9.27
CA ASP A 27 15.08 0.45 -10.13
C ASP A 27 13.70 -0.20 -9.99
N THR A 28 13.16 -0.27 -8.78
CA THR A 28 11.81 -0.74 -8.51
C THR A 28 10.76 0.17 -9.16
N LEU A 29 10.90 1.49 -9.04
CA LEU A 29 10.01 2.43 -9.72
C LEU A 29 10.07 2.29 -11.23
N ASP A 30 11.26 2.22 -11.79
CA ASP A 30 11.47 2.11 -13.24
C ASP A 30 10.96 0.78 -13.78
N TYR A 31 11.01 -0.28 -12.99
CA TYR A 31 10.34 -1.53 -13.32
C TYR A 31 8.83 -1.33 -13.51
N TYR A 32 8.15 -0.71 -12.56
CA TYR A 32 6.70 -0.49 -12.66
C TYR A 32 6.30 0.51 -13.74
N ARG A 33 7.13 1.51 -14.02
CA ARG A 33 6.90 2.48 -15.10
C ARG A 33 6.85 1.86 -16.50
N LYS A 34 7.47 0.69 -16.69
CA LYS A 34 7.44 -0.03 -17.98
C LYS A 34 6.04 -0.49 -18.36
N PHE A 35 5.14 -0.66 -17.41
CA PHE A 35 3.75 -1.06 -17.68
C PHE A 35 2.85 0.09 -18.13
N VAL A 36 3.35 1.31 -18.23
CA VAL A 36 2.60 2.42 -18.81
C VAL A 36 2.29 2.09 -20.27
N GLY A 37 0.99 2.04 -20.64
CA GLY A 37 0.56 1.65 -21.98
C GLY A 37 0.07 0.20 -22.11
N GLU A 38 0.38 -0.70 -21.19
CA GLU A 38 -0.12 -2.08 -21.19
C GLU A 38 -1.65 -2.12 -21.04
N THR A 39 -2.26 -3.15 -21.61
CA THR A 39 -3.71 -3.37 -21.50
C THR A 39 -4.08 -3.97 -20.15
N SER A 40 -5.30 -3.68 -19.67
CA SER A 40 -5.80 -4.30 -18.45
C SER A 40 -5.90 -5.82 -18.59
N ASN A 41 -5.43 -6.55 -17.58
CA ASN A 41 -5.46 -8.00 -17.53
C ASN A 41 -6.12 -8.55 -16.24
N ASN A 42 -6.67 -7.68 -15.40
CA ASN A 42 -7.23 -8.09 -14.13
C ASN A 42 -8.63 -7.52 -13.91
N TYR A 43 -9.63 -8.42 -13.89
CA TYR A 43 -11.05 -8.07 -13.72
C TYR A 43 -11.62 -8.45 -12.36
N ASN A 44 -10.81 -9.02 -11.47
CA ASN A 44 -11.24 -9.52 -10.16
C ASN A 44 -10.84 -8.63 -8.99
N LEU A 45 -10.38 -7.41 -9.25
CA LEU A 45 -10.01 -6.46 -8.22
C LEU A 45 -11.20 -5.58 -7.80
N ALA A 46 -11.17 -5.09 -6.57
CA ALA A 46 -12.23 -4.27 -6.00
C ALA A 46 -12.34 -2.87 -6.62
N GLY A 47 -11.30 -2.40 -7.30
CA GLY A 47 -11.25 -1.06 -7.88
C GLY A 47 -12.29 -0.82 -8.98
N HIS A 48 -12.98 0.32 -8.91
CA HIS A 48 -13.81 0.83 -10.00
C HIS A 48 -12.90 1.59 -10.98
N LEU A 49 -12.02 0.85 -11.62
CA LEU A 49 -10.96 1.34 -12.49
C LEU A 49 -11.07 0.68 -13.87
N GLU A 50 -10.91 1.49 -14.90
CA GLU A 50 -10.87 0.97 -16.28
C GLU A 50 -9.61 0.11 -16.53
N ARG A 51 -8.53 0.40 -15.81
CA ARG A 51 -7.24 -0.23 -16.08
C ARG A 51 -6.54 -0.69 -14.81
N GLN A 52 -6.36 -2.00 -14.74
CA GLN A 52 -5.60 -2.69 -13.69
C GLN A 52 -4.74 -3.78 -14.33
N ILE A 53 -3.51 -3.95 -13.87
CA ILE A 53 -2.57 -4.94 -14.39
C ILE A 53 -2.06 -5.78 -13.22
N ARG A 54 -2.29 -7.08 -13.27
CA ARG A 54 -1.67 -8.04 -12.37
C ARG A 54 -0.25 -8.34 -12.86
N ILE A 55 0.70 -8.30 -11.96
CA ILE A 55 2.09 -8.63 -12.22
C ILE A 55 2.29 -10.11 -11.87
N GLU A 56 2.60 -10.92 -12.88
CA GLU A 56 2.83 -12.35 -12.72
C GLU A 56 4.30 -12.66 -12.50
N ASP A 57 5.17 -12.01 -13.28
CA ASP A 57 6.62 -12.16 -13.20
C ASP A 57 7.27 -10.86 -12.73
N MET A 58 8.08 -10.98 -11.69
CA MET A 58 8.79 -9.84 -11.12
C MET A 58 10.27 -10.21 -10.93
N PRO A 59 11.22 -9.34 -11.34
CA PRO A 59 12.63 -9.52 -11.09
C PRO A 59 12.90 -9.72 -9.59
N GLU A 60 13.86 -10.59 -9.26
CA GLU A 60 14.19 -10.88 -7.87
C GLU A 60 14.65 -9.63 -7.11
N THR A 61 15.40 -8.75 -7.76
CA THR A 61 15.86 -7.48 -7.19
C THR A 61 14.70 -6.56 -6.76
N VAL A 62 13.61 -6.54 -7.53
CA VAL A 62 12.38 -5.77 -7.20
C VAL A 62 11.64 -6.41 -6.03
N LYS A 63 11.56 -7.75 -6.01
CA LYS A 63 10.98 -8.48 -4.87
C LYS A 63 11.77 -8.24 -3.59
N GLU A 64 13.09 -8.35 -3.65
CA GLU A 64 13.99 -8.12 -2.52
C GLU A 64 13.85 -6.70 -1.96
N ASP A 65 13.76 -5.69 -2.82
CA ASP A 65 13.56 -4.31 -2.40
C ASP A 65 12.24 -4.16 -1.61
N ILE A 66 11.13 -4.63 -2.16
CA ILE A 66 9.83 -4.61 -1.48
C ILE A 66 9.88 -5.43 -0.19
N MET A 67 10.38 -6.66 -0.24
CA MET A 67 10.42 -7.56 0.91
C MET A 67 11.31 -7.04 2.03
N SER A 68 12.34 -6.25 1.73
CA SER A 68 13.21 -5.63 2.73
C SER A 68 12.45 -4.77 3.75
N HIS A 69 11.38 -4.12 3.32
CA HIS A 69 10.52 -3.31 4.19
C HIS A 69 9.77 -4.18 5.21
N PHE A 70 9.27 -5.34 4.76
CA PHE A 70 8.52 -6.27 5.62
C PHE A 70 9.44 -7.03 6.57
N TYR A 71 10.56 -7.54 6.10
CA TYR A 71 11.53 -8.22 6.95
C TYR A 71 12.04 -7.33 8.07
N ARG A 72 12.28 -6.06 7.80
CA ARG A 72 12.69 -5.10 8.83
C ARG A 72 11.63 -4.96 9.92
N GLN A 73 10.36 -4.84 9.53
CA GLN A 73 9.25 -4.71 10.47
C GLN A 73 9.01 -6.01 11.25
N GLU A 74 9.04 -7.15 10.59
CA GLU A 74 8.86 -8.45 11.22
C GLU A 74 9.98 -8.75 12.24
N VAL A 75 11.23 -8.43 11.89
CA VAL A 75 12.35 -8.54 12.83
C VAL A 75 12.16 -7.63 14.03
N GLN A 76 11.75 -6.38 13.82
CA GLN A 76 11.49 -5.45 14.93
C GLN A 76 10.35 -5.93 15.83
N ARG A 77 9.28 -6.43 15.24
CA ARG A 77 8.15 -7.01 15.98
C ARG A 77 8.61 -8.22 16.79
N TYR A 78 9.31 -9.14 16.15
CA TYR A 78 9.91 -10.29 16.80
C TYR A 78 10.76 -9.88 18.00
N MET A 79 11.67 -8.95 17.83
CA MET A 79 12.55 -8.43 18.92
C MET A 79 11.74 -7.78 20.07
N LYS A 80 10.61 -7.13 19.77
CA LYS A 80 9.77 -6.50 20.82
C LYS A 80 8.90 -7.49 21.58
N THR A 81 8.47 -8.56 20.95
CA THR A 81 7.56 -9.55 21.56
C THR A 81 8.29 -10.66 22.30
N GLN A 82 9.57 -10.81 22.05
CA GLN A 82 10.33 -11.94 22.57
C GLN A 82 10.90 -11.70 23.98
N LYS A 83 10.28 -12.43 24.92
CA LYS A 83 11.00 -12.98 26.08
C LYS A 83 11.54 -14.39 25.80
N ASP A 84 11.17 -15.00 24.68
CA ASP A 84 11.51 -16.37 24.33
C ASP A 84 12.01 -16.42 22.88
N THR A 85 13.27 -16.76 22.69
CA THR A 85 13.97 -16.82 21.40
C THR A 85 13.76 -18.13 20.64
N SER A 86 12.82 -18.97 21.05
CA SER A 86 12.65 -20.32 20.51
C SER A 86 11.83 -20.42 19.22
N HIS A 87 11.18 -19.32 18.78
CA HIS A 87 10.37 -19.32 17.56
C HIS A 87 11.16 -18.79 16.38
N PRO A 88 11.33 -19.58 15.30
CA PRO A 88 11.95 -19.08 14.08
C PRO A 88 11.12 -17.96 13.44
N LEU A 89 11.79 -17.00 12.81
CA LEU A 89 11.13 -16.04 11.95
C LEU A 89 10.38 -16.80 10.85
N LEU A 90 9.11 -16.48 10.64
CA LEU A 90 8.34 -17.08 9.56
C LEU A 90 8.85 -16.53 8.23
N PRO A 91 9.04 -17.37 7.22
CA PRO A 91 9.34 -16.90 5.89
C PRO A 91 8.14 -16.11 5.35
N ILE A 92 8.38 -14.86 4.96
CA ILE A 92 7.38 -14.01 4.32
C ILE A 92 7.61 -14.05 2.83
N GLY A 93 6.55 -14.30 2.06
CA GLY A 93 6.57 -14.32 0.59
C GLY A 93 5.62 -13.27 0.02
N LEU A 94 5.94 -12.80 -1.17
CA LEU A 94 5.07 -11.93 -1.94
C LEU A 94 4.01 -12.76 -2.65
N GLU A 95 2.74 -12.59 -2.28
CA GLU A 95 1.64 -13.40 -2.81
C GLU A 95 1.10 -12.85 -4.13
N SER A 96 0.82 -11.55 -4.17
CA SER A 96 0.26 -10.91 -5.36
C SER A 96 0.61 -9.42 -5.41
N VAL A 97 0.81 -8.94 -6.63
CA VAL A 97 1.04 -7.52 -6.92
C VAL A 97 0.23 -7.13 -8.14
N TRP A 98 -0.34 -5.94 -8.11
CA TRP A 98 -1.02 -5.35 -9.26
C TRP A 98 -0.81 -3.85 -9.30
N ILE A 99 -0.99 -3.26 -10.49
CA ILE A 99 -0.90 -1.82 -10.73
C ILE A 99 -2.29 -1.29 -11.02
N ASN A 100 -2.67 -0.23 -10.34
CA ASN A 100 -3.88 0.54 -10.57
C ASN A 100 -3.54 1.83 -11.32
N TYR A 101 -4.20 2.07 -12.43
CA TYR A 101 -4.15 3.32 -13.17
C TYR A 101 -5.45 4.07 -12.95
N GLN A 102 -5.46 4.91 -11.96
CA GLN A 102 -6.65 5.64 -11.55
C GLN A 102 -6.78 6.95 -12.31
N LYS A 103 -7.86 7.09 -13.08
CA LYS A 103 -8.25 8.30 -13.78
C LYS A 103 -9.16 9.17 -12.91
N LYS A 104 -9.43 10.37 -13.37
CA LYS A 104 -10.44 11.24 -12.75
C LYS A 104 -11.79 10.52 -12.65
N HIS A 105 -12.43 10.59 -11.47
CA HIS A 105 -13.69 9.93 -11.12
C HIS A 105 -13.62 8.40 -10.91
N GLU A 106 -12.47 7.79 -11.06
CA GLU A 106 -12.25 6.40 -10.68
C GLU A 106 -11.81 6.31 -9.21
N PHE A 107 -12.09 5.19 -8.57
CA PHE A 107 -11.73 4.98 -7.17
C PHE A 107 -11.64 3.50 -6.80
N ASN A 108 -10.92 3.22 -5.75
CA ASN A 108 -10.98 1.95 -5.05
C ASN A 108 -11.97 2.09 -3.89
N PRO A 109 -13.08 1.32 -3.87
CA PRO A 109 -13.95 1.30 -2.71
C PRO A 109 -13.23 0.68 -1.51
N MET A 110 -13.78 0.87 -0.33
CA MET A 110 -13.29 0.20 0.87
C MET A 110 -13.39 -1.32 0.68
N HIS A 111 -12.28 -2.02 0.89
CA HIS A 111 -12.18 -3.47 0.74
C HIS A 111 -11.12 -4.03 1.68
N ASN A 112 -11.12 -5.33 1.86
CA ASN A 112 -10.15 -6.05 2.66
C ASN A 112 -9.10 -6.70 1.79
N HIS A 113 -7.89 -6.83 2.33
CA HIS A 113 -6.83 -7.65 1.76
C HIS A 113 -6.64 -8.93 2.57
N GLY A 114 -6.27 -10.02 1.90
CA GLY A 114 -5.74 -11.22 2.55
C GLY A 114 -4.25 -11.05 2.89
N GLY A 115 -3.67 -12.09 3.50
CA GLY A 115 -2.25 -12.11 3.83
C GLY A 115 -1.89 -11.51 5.18
N LEU A 116 -0.61 -11.46 5.47
CA LEU A 116 -0.07 -10.92 6.72
C LEU A 116 0.11 -9.40 6.63
N PHE A 117 0.55 -8.91 5.48
CA PHE A 117 0.78 -7.51 5.18
C PHE A 117 0.17 -7.13 3.84
N SER A 118 -0.19 -5.86 3.69
CA SER A 118 -0.43 -5.25 2.40
C SER A 118 0.37 -3.96 2.25
N PHE A 119 0.55 -3.51 1.00
CA PHE A 119 1.32 -2.31 0.71
C PHE A 119 0.78 -1.56 -0.50
N VAL A 120 1.11 -0.28 -0.57
CA VAL A 120 0.90 0.58 -1.73
C VAL A 120 2.19 1.30 -2.06
N ILE A 121 2.57 1.30 -3.33
CA ILE A 121 3.68 2.09 -3.86
C ILE A 121 3.07 3.16 -4.78
N PHE A 122 3.28 4.42 -4.46
CA PHE A 122 2.88 5.53 -5.31
C PHE A 122 3.95 5.75 -6.38
N ILE A 123 3.66 5.35 -7.61
CA ILE A 123 4.59 5.46 -8.76
C ILE A 123 4.48 6.86 -9.38
N ASN A 124 3.27 7.39 -9.47
CA ASN A 124 2.97 8.70 -10.01
C ASN A 124 1.73 9.27 -9.35
N VAL A 125 1.86 10.44 -8.76
CA VAL A 125 0.75 11.22 -8.19
C VAL A 125 0.69 12.55 -8.96
N PRO A 126 -0.13 12.65 -10.02
CA PRO A 126 -0.11 13.78 -10.96
C PRO A 126 -0.90 15.00 -10.46
N TYR A 127 -1.28 15.03 -9.20
CA TYR A 127 -2.08 16.10 -8.60
C TYR A 127 -1.46 16.59 -7.29
N ASP A 128 -1.89 17.76 -6.85
CA ASP A 128 -1.53 18.34 -5.57
C ASP A 128 -2.71 18.23 -4.60
N LEU A 129 -2.49 17.65 -3.42
CA LEU A 129 -3.54 17.43 -2.44
C LEU A 129 -4.15 18.75 -1.92
N GLU A 130 -3.34 19.81 -1.79
CA GLU A 130 -3.84 21.12 -1.37
C GLU A 130 -4.77 21.74 -2.43
N GLU A 131 -4.51 21.49 -3.72
CA GLU A 131 -5.40 21.89 -4.80
C GLU A 131 -6.70 21.08 -4.80
N GLU A 132 -6.61 19.76 -4.56
CA GLU A 132 -7.78 18.89 -4.44
C GLU A 132 -8.69 19.30 -3.27
N ASP A 133 -8.12 19.68 -2.14
CA ASP A 133 -8.87 20.12 -0.95
C ASP A 133 -9.66 21.41 -1.20
N LYS A 134 -9.21 22.27 -2.10
CA LYS A 134 -9.92 23.50 -2.47
C LYS A 134 -11.29 23.27 -3.15
N PHE A 135 -11.52 22.08 -3.69
CA PHE A 135 -12.84 21.73 -4.24
C PHE A 135 -13.92 21.58 -3.16
N PHE A 136 -13.51 21.40 -1.91
CA PHE A 136 -14.41 21.22 -0.77
C PHE A 136 -14.04 22.10 0.42
N PRO A 137 -14.04 23.44 0.26
CA PRO A 137 -13.53 24.38 1.27
C PRO A 137 -14.27 24.34 2.62
N GLU A 138 -15.53 23.88 2.59
CA GLU A 138 -16.37 23.76 3.79
C GLU A 138 -16.11 22.46 4.59
N LYS A 139 -15.28 21.55 4.08
CA LYS A 139 -14.95 20.30 4.78
C LYS A 139 -13.84 20.54 5.80
N LYS A 140 -14.08 20.11 7.03
CA LYS A 140 -13.07 20.19 8.11
C LYS A 140 -11.97 19.14 7.95
N ASP A 141 -12.27 18.03 7.29
CA ASP A 141 -11.35 16.90 7.09
C ASP A 141 -11.60 16.33 5.68
N PRO A 142 -11.08 16.99 4.63
CA PRO A 142 -11.22 16.50 3.27
C PRO A 142 -10.38 15.24 3.08
N LYS A 143 -11.00 14.20 2.50
CA LYS A 143 -10.33 12.91 2.19
C LYS A 143 -10.27 12.68 0.69
N THR A 144 -10.46 13.73 -0.08
CA THR A 144 -10.41 13.69 -1.54
C THR A 144 -9.02 13.29 -2.00
N SER A 145 -8.98 12.36 -2.96
CA SER A 145 -7.74 11.92 -3.60
C SER A 145 -6.68 11.32 -2.65
N ARG A 146 -7.12 10.83 -1.48
CA ARG A 146 -6.24 10.21 -0.48
C ARG A 146 -6.46 8.70 -0.38
N LEU A 147 -5.41 8.01 0.01
CA LEU A 147 -5.50 6.64 0.50
C LEU A 147 -5.97 6.67 1.96
N CYS A 148 -7.06 5.96 2.25
CA CYS A 148 -7.61 5.89 3.60
C CYS A 148 -7.50 4.47 4.15
N PHE A 149 -6.92 4.33 5.32
CA PHE A 149 -6.97 3.12 6.11
C PHE A 149 -8.07 3.23 7.16
N VAL A 150 -8.93 2.22 7.24
CA VAL A 150 -9.97 2.14 8.24
C VAL A 150 -9.61 1.03 9.23
N MET A 151 -9.39 1.39 10.46
CA MET A 151 -8.95 0.49 11.53
C MET A 151 -9.95 0.49 12.67
N ASN A 152 -10.03 -0.61 13.40
CA ASN A 152 -10.79 -0.63 14.64
C ASN A 152 -9.88 -0.28 15.81
N SER A 153 -10.26 0.72 16.59
CA SER A 153 -9.62 0.97 17.87
C SER A 153 -9.79 -0.23 18.82
N PRO A 154 -9.00 -0.34 19.89
CA PRO A 154 -9.17 -1.37 20.91
C PRO A 154 -10.58 -1.41 21.52
N MET A 155 -11.33 -0.32 21.42
CA MET A 155 -12.72 -0.20 21.89
C MET A 155 -13.76 -0.54 20.81
N GLY A 156 -13.32 -0.99 19.62
CA GLY A 156 -14.20 -1.33 18.51
C GLY A 156 -14.77 -0.12 17.75
N VAL A 157 -14.24 1.07 18.01
CA VAL A 157 -14.62 2.28 17.27
C VAL A 157 -13.79 2.37 16.00
N PRO A 158 -14.39 2.56 14.82
CA PRO A 158 -13.64 2.78 13.59
C PRO A 158 -12.80 4.06 13.69
N GLU A 159 -11.55 3.94 13.35
CA GLU A 159 -10.61 5.06 13.20
C GLU A 159 -10.11 5.09 11.76
N GLU A 160 -9.98 6.27 11.19
CA GLU A 160 -9.53 6.45 9.83
C GLU A 160 -8.21 7.23 9.82
N LEU A 161 -7.27 6.74 9.02
CA LEU A 161 -6.06 7.44 8.68
C LEU A 161 -6.06 7.73 7.18
N ALA A 162 -6.05 8.99 6.78
CA ALA A 162 -5.92 9.42 5.38
C ALA A 162 -4.48 9.91 5.11
N ILE A 163 -3.91 9.45 4.00
CA ILE A 163 -2.53 9.76 3.57
C ILE A 163 -2.56 10.30 2.15
#